data_debc03d0888d63dabeca3e6027bb1420
#
_entry.id   debc03d0888d63dabeca3e6027bb1420
#
_cell.length_a   1.000
_cell.length_b   1.000
_cell.length_c   1.000
_cell.angle_alpha   90.00
_cell.angle_beta   90.00
_cell.angle_gamma   90.00
#
_symmetry.space_group_name_H-M   'P 1'
#
loop_
_entity.id
_entity.type
_entity.pdbx_description
1 polymer ?
#
loop_
_entity_poly.entity_id
_entity_poly.type
_entity_poly.pdbx_seq_one_letter_code
_entity_poly.pdbx_strand_id
1 'polypeptide(L)'
;MRKSLLWMNLIVALGTLGFINMTNAMGDYPLHQAVINNDTQSIKQILSQKTSIDERDETGATALMVATRANNVHAAHMLIEAGADVNAKDNIQDSPYLYAGAQGYLKILRMTLMHGADLKSINRYGGTALIPAAERGHVETVRTLIAAGVNVNHVNNLGWTALLEAIILGNGEPKYQHIVELLLKAGADPNLADKDRITPLQHARSRGYREIEKRLLAAGAK
;
A
#
# COMPACT_ATOMS: atom_id res chain seq x y z
N MET A 1 -21.16 67.36 -24.57
CA MET A 1 -21.36 67.10 -26.02
C MET A 1 -20.15 66.34 -26.55
N ARG A 2 -20.42 65.15 -27.09
CA ARG A 2 -19.60 64.40 -28.04
C ARG A 2 -18.09 64.29 -27.81
N LYS A 3 -17.63 63.19 -27.20
CA LYS A 3 -16.46 62.40 -27.63
C LYS A 3 -16.70 60.95 -27.25
N SER A 4 -17.43 60.28 -28.07
CA SER A 4 -17.60 58.85 -28.13
C SER A 4 -17.16 58.38 -29.49
N LEU A 5 -16.78 57.13 -29.62
CA LEU A 5 -16.35 56.39 -30.82
C LEU A 5 -14.93 56.60 -31.26
N LEU A 6 -14.02 55.81 -30.69
CA LEU A 6 -12.81 55.33 -31.40
C LEU A 6 -12.05 54.31 -30.53
N TRP A 7 -12.68 53.26 -30.05
CA TRP A 7 -12.00 52.08 -29.47
C TRP A 7 -12.80 50.80 -29.74
N MET A 8 -12.99 50.53 -31.01
CA MET A 8 -13.59 49.24 -31.38
C MET A 8 -13.00 48.85 -32.74
N ASN A 9 -11.81 48.28 -32.72
CA ASN A 9 -11.22 47.45 -33.77
C ASN A 9 -9.73 47.22 -33.49
N LEU A 10 -9.40 46.48 -32.39
CA LEU A 10 -8.07 45.89 -32.25
C LEU A 10 -8.12 44.68 -31.27
N ILE A 11 -9.03 43.75 -31.47
CA ILE A 11 -9.00 42.44 -30.79
C ILE A 11 -9.49 41.38 -31.79
N VAL A 12 -8.76 41.17 -32.86
CA VAL A 12 -8.83 39.95 -33.69
C VAL A 12 -7.47 39.78 -34.37
N ALA A 13 -6.43 39.49 -33.60
CA ALA A 13 -5.17 38.93 -34.13
C ALA A 13 -4.21 38.53 -33.02
N LEU A 14 -4.67 37.84 -31.97
CA LEU A 14 -3.76 37.18 -30.99
C LEU A 14 -4.48 35.98 -30.35
N GLY A 15 -5.09 35.16 -31.17
CA GLY A 15 -5.84 33.98 -30.72
C GLY A 15 -5.34 32.64 -31.26
N THR A 16 -4.06 32.54 -31.64
CA THR A 16 -3.50 31.27 -32.15
C THR A 16 -2.07 30.97 -31.72
N LEU A 17 -1.60 31.57 -30.61
CA LEU A 17 -0.29 31.22 -30.03
C LEU A 17 -0.45 31.15 -28.54
N GLY A 18 -0.76 29.96 -28.01
CA GLY A 18 -0.77 29.77 -26.57
C GLY A 18 -1.56 28.57 -26.06
N PHE A 19 -1.90 27.59 -26.87
CA PHE A 19 -2.01 26.23 -26.35
C PHE A 19 -0.59 25.66 -26.20
N ILE A 20 0.22 26.31 -25.38
CA ILE A 20 1.40 25.66 -24.81
C ILE A 20 0.83 24.58 -23.89
N ASN A 21 1.01 23.34 -24.37
CA ASN A 21 0.72 22.13 -23.63
C ASN A 21 1.13 22.26 -22.17
N MET A 22 0.17 22.40 -21.27
CA MET A 22 0.36 22.13 -19.84
C MET A 22 0.59 20.63 -19.56
N THR A 23 0.97 19.85 -20.56
CA THR A 23 1.33 18.42 -20.47
C THR A 23 2.80 18.18 -20.18
N ASN A 24 3.65 19.21 -20.06
CA ASN A 24 5.10 19.04 -19.90
C ASN A 24 5.63 19.33 -18.48
N ALA A 25 4.81 19.22 -17.46
CA ALA A 25 5.27 19.31 -16.07
C ALA A 25 5.29 17.96 -15.33
N MET A 26 4.86 16.88 -15.97
CA MET A 26 5.11 15.49 -15.56
C MET A 26 6.09 14.92 -16.59
N GLY A 27 7.22 14.37 -16.15
CA GLY A 27 8.17 13.67 -17.01
C GLY A 27 7.45 12.71 -17.96
N ASP A 28 8.05 12.46 -19.12
CA ASP A 28 7.45 11.60 -20.15
C ASP A 28 7.51 10.13 -19.71
N TYR A 29 6.58 9.73 -18.83
CA TYR A 29 6.42 8.35 -18.34
C TYR A 29 5.23 7.68 -19.02
N PRO A 30 5.33 7.22 -20.27
CA PRO A 30 4.18 6.78 -21.06
C PRO A 30 3.45 5.59 -20.43
N LEU A 31 4.17 4.66 -19.79
CA LEU A 31 3.55 3.52 -19.12
C LEU A 31 2.74 3.93 -17.88
N HIS A 32 3.24 4.90 -17.11
CA HIS A 32 2.52 5.46 -15.96
C HIS A 32 1.23 6.17 -16.41
N GLN A 33 1.33 6.99 -17.48
CA GLN A 33 0.16 7.67 -18.02
C GLN A 33 -0.90 6.69 -18.55
N ALA A 34 -0.49 5.65 -19.25
CA ALA A 34 -1.40 4.60 -19.71
C ALA A 34 -2.12 3.91 -18.54
N VAL A 35 -1.40 3.65 -17.43
CA VAL A 35 -1.98 3.09 -16.20
C VAL A 35 -2.96 4.06 -15.55
N ILE A 36 -2.61 5.34 -15.41
CA ILE A 36 -3.46 6.38 -14.82
C ILE A 36 -4.76 6.52 -15.63
N ASN A 37 -4.65 6.51 -16.94
CA ASN A 37 -5.79 6.62 -17.85
C ASN A 37 -6.60 5.32 -18.01
N ASN A 38 -6.15 4.24 -17.37
CA ASN A 38 -6.71 2.89 -17.52
C ASN A 38 -6.77 2.43 -18.99
N ASP A 39 -5.79 2.87 -19.80
CA ASP A 39 -5.68 2.54 -21.22
C ASP A 39 -4.95 1.22 -21.41
N THR A 40 -5.72 0.14 -21.38
CA THR A 40 -5.22 -1.23 -21.55
C THR A 40 -4.50 -1.44 -22.89
N GLN A 41 -4.92 -0.77 -23.95
CA GLN A 41 -4.32 -0.93 -25.27
C GLN A 41 -2.94 -0.28 -25.32
N SER A 42 -2.80 0.93 -24.80
CA SER A 42 -1.50 1.60 -24.69
C SER A 42 -0.56 0.82 -23.77
N ILE A 43 -1.04 0.28 -22.63
CA ILE A 43 -0.23 -0.59 -21.76
C ILE A 43 0.34 -1.77 -22.56
N LYS A 44 -0.50 -2.52 -23.30
CA LYS A 44 -0.05 -3.65 -24.12
C LYS A 44 0.98 -3.25 -25.18
N GLN A 45 0.71 -2.16 -25.88
CA GLN A 45 1.60 -1.64 -26.92
C GLN A 45 2.97 -1.27 -26.35
N ILE A 46 3.02 -0.53 -25.24
CA ILE A 46 4.27 -0.10 -24.61
C ILE A 46 5.06 -1.32 -24.12
N LEU A 47 4.40 -2.28 -23.44
CA LEU A 47 5.04 -3.51 -22.98
C LEU A 47 5.63 -4.34 -24.10
N SER A 48 5.02 -4.33 -25.31
CA SER A 48 5.55 -5.04 -26.49
C SER A 48 6.84 -4.43 -27.06
N GLN A 49 7.14 -3.17 -26.75
CA GLN A 49 8.29 -2.42 -27.27
C GLN A 49 9.59 -2.62 -26.47
N LYS A 50 9.58 -3.53 -25.47
CA LYS A 50 10.74 -3.80 -24.58
C LYS A 50 11.28 -2.55 -23.87
N THR A 51 10.41 -1.59 -23.55
CA THR A 51 10.73 -0.44 -22.69
C THR A 51 11.05 -0.91 -21.27
N SER A 52 11.73 -0.07 -20.49
CA SER A 52 11.99 -0.36 -19.07
C SER A 52 10.67 -0.41 -18.30
N ILE A 53 10.22 -1.63 -17.94
CA ILE A 53 8.95 -1.84 -17.23
C ILE A 53 8.97 -1.22 -15.82
N ASP A 54 10.15 -1.14 -15.21
CA ASP A 54 10.37 -0.59 -13.87
C ASP A 54 10.96 0.82 -13.89
N GLU A 55 10.73 1.57 -14.99
CA GLU A 55 11.01 2.99 -15.02
C GLU A 55 10.33 3.70 -13.85
N ARG A 56 11.03 4.68 -13.25
CA ARG A 56 10.58 5.37 -12.05
C ARG A 56 10.19 6.80 -12.37
N ASP A 57 9.03 7.23 -11.92
CA ASP A 57 8.61 8.62 -11.96
C ASP A 57 9.38 9.47 -10.91
N GLU A 58 9.10 10.76 -10.83
CA GLU A 58 9.74 11.70 -9.90
C GLU A 58 9.52 11.31 -8.42
N THR A 59 8.49 10.53 -8.11
CA THR A 59 8.21 9.99 -6.76
C THR A 59 8.97 8.68 -6.50
N GLY A 60 9.71 8.19 -7.49
CA GLY A 60 10.37 6.89 -7.46
C GLY A 60 9.41 5.71 -7.67
N ALA A 61 8.16 5.98 -8.00
CA ALA A 61 7.16 4.95 -8.23
C ALA A 61 7.32 4.34 -9.63
N THR A 62 7.16 3.02 -9.73
CA THR A 62 7.00 2.31 -11.01
C THR A 62 5.55 2.35 -11.47
N ALA A 63 5.29 2.06 -12.74
CA ALA A 63 3.92 1.92 -13.26
C ALA A 63 3.10 0.88 -12.46
N LEU A 64 3.74 -0.21 -11.98
CA LEU A 64 3.10 -1.18 -11.08
C LEU A 64 2.73 -0.58 -9.74
N MET A 65 3.57 0.30 -9.17
CA MET A 65 3.24 0.99 -7.93
C MET A 65 2.04 1.94 -8.12
N VAL A 66 1.99 2.66 -9.24
CA VAL A 66 0.83 3.51 -9.61
C VAL A 66 -0.45 2.68 -9.75
N ALA A 67 -0.40 1.55 -10.48
CA ALA A 67 -1.52 0.62 -10.60
C ALA A 67 -1.99 0.11 -9.24
N THR A 68 -1.02 -0.22 -8.37
CA THR A 68 -1.31 -0.72 -7.01
C THR A 68 -1.99 0.34 -6.15
N ARG A 69 -1.50 1.58 -6.16
CA ARG A 69 -2.10 2.70 -5.42
C ARG A 69 -3.55 2.96 -5.83
N ALA A 70 -3.82 2.83 -7.13
CA ALA A 70 -5.17 2.96 -7.69
C ALA A 70 -6.06 1.72 -7.47
N ASN A 71 -5.53 0.65 -6.86
CA ASN A 71 -6.17 -0.68 -6.80
C ASN A 71 -6.64 -1.17 -8.18
N ASN A 72 -5.91 -0.79 -9.23
CA ASN A 72 -6.19 -1.22 -10.60
C ASN A 72 -5.67 -2.64 -10.81
N VAL A 73 -6.51 -3.61 -10.45
CA VAL A 73 -6.16 -5.05 -10.51
C VAL A 73 -5.79 -5.49 -11.91
N HIS A 74 -6.45 -4.93 -12.95
CA HIS A 74 -6.19 -5.34 -14.34
C HIS A 74 -4.84 -4.82 -14.83
N ALA A 75 -4.53 -3.54 -14.62
CA ALA A 75 -3.24 -2.97 -14.98
C ALA A 75 -2.11 -3.64 -14.17
N ALA A 76 -2.30 -3.85 -12.85
CA ALA A 76 -1.33 -4.54 -12.01
C ALA A 76 -1.04 -5.96 -12.52
N HIS A 77 -2.07 -6.72 -12.91
CA HIS A 77 -1.91 -8.05 -13.50
C HIS A 77 -1.06 -8.00 -14.78
N MET A 78 -1.39 -7.10 -15.71
CA MET A 78 -0.65 -6.98 -16.96
C MET A 78 0.83 -6.66 -16.76
N LEU A 79 1.13 -5.75 -15.82
CA LEU A 79 2.49 -5.35 -15.48
C LEU A 79 3.26 -6.49 -14.80
N ILE A 80 2.65 -7.19 -13.84
CA ILE A 80 3.26 -8.31 -13.13
C ILE A 80 3.55 -9.48 -14.10
N GLU A 81 2.60 -9.84 -14.97
CA GLU A 81 2.81 -10.88 -15.99
C GLU A 81 3.89 -10.51 -17.02
N ALA A 82 4.09 -9.21 -17.25
CA ALA A 82 5.18 -8.71 -18.09
C ALA A 82 6.54 -8.63 -17.36
N GLY A 83 6.60 -9.00 -16.08
CA GLY A 83 7.82 -9.09 -15.28
C GLY A 83 8.18 -7.84 -14.47
N ALA A 84 7.21 -6.96 -14.19
CA ALA A 84 7.44 -5.82 -13.30
C ALA A 84 7.86 -6.26 -11.89
N ASP A 85 8.83 -5.56 -11.29
CA ASP A 85 9.34 -5.86 -9.96
C ASP A 85 8.31 -5.48 -8.86
N VAL A 86 7.73 -6.51 -8.25
CA VAL A 86 6.75 -6.36 -7.15
C VAL A 86 7.37 -5.81 -5.86
N ASN A 87 8.71 -5.76 -5.78
CA ASN A 87 9.48 -5.29 -4.64
C ASN A 87 10.08 -3.89 -4.84
N ALA A 88 9.91 -3.30 -6.03
CA ALA A 88 10.47 -1.99 -6.35
C ALA A 88 9.90 -0.92 -5.40
N LYS A 89 10.75 -0.36 -4.53
CA LYS A 89 10.37 0.65 -3.55
C LYS A 89 10.41 2.05 -4.16
N ASP A 90 9.41 2.85 -3.87
CA ASP A 90 9.38 4.27 -4.18
C ASP A 90 10.20 5.11 -3.17
N ASN A 91 10.19 6.45 -3.34
CA ASN A 91 10.97 7.35 -2.48
C ASN A 91 10.51 7.35 -1.01
N ILE A 92 9.30 6.87 -0.71
CA ILE A 92 8.79 6.72 0.66
C ILE A 92 8.88 5.28 1.18
N GLN A 93 9.66 4.43 0.48
CA GLN A 93 9.94 3.05 0.87
C GLN A 93 8.73 2.11 0.83
N ASP A 94 7.68 2.43 0.06
CA ASP A 94 6.58 1.55 -0.23
C ASP A 94 6.86 0.79 -1.55
N SER A 95 6.58 -0.51 -1.58
CA SER A 95 6.56 -1.33 -2.79
C SER A 95 5.14 -1.80 -3.12
N PRO A 96 4.86 -2.27 -4.34
CA PRO A 96 3.57 -2.85 -4.68
C PRO A 96 3.12 -3.92 -3.68
N TYR A 97 4.02 -4.82 -3.26
CA TYR A 97 3.75 -5.83 -2.25
C TYR A 97 3.38 -5.23 -0.89
N LEU A 98 4.23 -4.33 -0.36
CA LEU A 98 4.00 -3.71 0.95
C LEU A 98 2.71 -2.90 0.97
N TYR A 99 2.47 -2.11 -0.09
CA TYR A 99 1.29 -1.26 -0.18
C TYR A 99 0.00 -2.07 -0.32
N ALA A 100 0.01 -3.11 -1.18
CA ALA A 100 -1.15 -3.99 -1.33
C ALA A 100 -1.51 -4.69 -0.01
N GLY A 101 -0.52 -5.14 0.75
CA GLY A 101 -0.72 -5.70 2.08
C GLY A 101 -1.30 -4.69 3.07
N ALA A 102 -0.72 -3.49 3.13
CA ALA A 102 -1.16 -2.44 4.05
C ALA A 102 -2.58 -1.94 3.76
N GLN A 103 -3.00 -1.91 2.48
CA GLN A 103 -4.34 -1.45 2.08
C GLN A 103 -5.40 -2.55 2.01
N GLY A 104 -5.00 -3.81 2.20
CA GLY A 104 -5.93 -4.93 2.08
C GLY A 104 -6.33 -5.24 0.63
N TYR A 105 -5.52 -4.86 -0.36
CA TYR A 105 -5.77 -5.11 -1.78
C TYR A 105 -5.45 -6.56 -2.13
N LEU A 106 -6.30 -7.45 -1.64
CA LEU A 106 -6.06 -8.90 -1.60
C LEU A 106 -5.73 -9.51 -2.98
N LYS A 107 -6.35 -9.03 -4.06
CA LYS A 107 -6.08 -9.54 -5.41
C LYS A 107 -4.66 -9.20 -5.85
N ILE A 108 -4.24 -7.94 -5.66
CA ILE A 108 -2.89 -7.48 -6.02
C ILE A 108 -1.86 -8.15 -5.09
N LEU A 109 -2.13 -8.22 -3.78
CA LEU A 109 -1.25 -8.91 -2.83
C LEU A 109 -0.98 -10.35 -3.25
N ARG A 110 -2.00 -11.11 -3.63
CA ARG A 110 -1.82 -12.51 -4.08
C ARG A 110 -0.95 -12.60 -5.33
N MET A 111 -1.13 -11.69 -6.29
CA MET A 111 -0.29 -11.63 -7.48
C MET A 111 1.17 -11.33 -7.11
N THR A 112 1.42 -10.34 -6.24
CA THR A 112 2.79 -10.04 -5.80
C THR A 112 3.45 -11.22 -5.08
N LEU A 113 2.71 -11.93 -4.22
CA LEU A 113 3.21 -13.11 -3.52
C LEU A 113 3.59 -14.24 -4.50
N MET A 114 2.79 -14.47 -5.55
CA MET A 114 3.07 -15.47 -6.57
C MET A 114 4.28 -15.11 -7.46
N HIS A 115 4.65 -13.83 -7.53
CA HIS A 115 5.74 -13.32 -8.35
C HIS A 115 6.94 -12.83 -7.53
N GLY A 116 7.23 -13.48 -6.41
CA GLY A 116 8.48 -13.33 -5.68
C GLY A 116 8.53 -12.12 -4.75
N ALA A 117 7.41 -11.77 -4.11
CA ALA A 117 7.43 -10.76 -3.05
C ALA A 117 8.41 -11.12 -1.93
N ASP A 118 9.27 -10.17 -1.54
CA ASP A 118 10.18 -10.33 -0.41
C ASP A 118 9.40 -10.16 0.92
N LEU A 119 9.13 -11.28 1.57
CA LEU A 119 8.38 -11.33 2.83
C LEU A 119 9.10 -10.64 4.01
N LYS A 120 10.41 -10.39 3.87
CA LYS A 120 11.22 -9.66 4.86
C LYS A 120 11.26 -8.17 4.60
N SER A 121 10.77 -7.73 3.43
CA SER A 121 10.73 -6.30 3.09
C SER A 121 9.96 -5.51 4.13
N ILE A 122 10.47 -4.33 4.48
CA ILE A 122 9.88 -3.43 5.48
C ILE A 122 9.59 -2.06 4.85
N ASN A 123 8.54 -1.41 5.34
CA ASN A 123 8.18 -0.04 4.99
C ASN A 123 9.01 1.00 5.78
N ARG A 124 8.77 2.30 5.55
CA ARG A 124 9.44 3.40 6.25
C ARG A 124 9.33 3.38 7.78
N TYR A 125 8.35 2.66 8.32
CA TYR A 125 8.15 2.49 9.77
C TYR A 125 8.79 1.21 10.32
N GLY A 126 9.56 0.50 9.49
CA GLY A 126 10.21 -0.77 9.85
C GLY A 126 9.24 -1.95 9.94
N GLY A 127 8.00 -1.80 9.48
CA GLY A 127 7.00 -2.87 9.53
C GLY A 127 6.95 -3.68 8.25
N THR A 128 6.80 -5.01 8.37
CA THR A 128 6.42 -5.88 7.24
C THR A 128 4.97 -5.60 6.81
N ALA A 129 4.54 -6.14 5.68
CA ALA A 129 3.15 -5.99 5.20
C ALA A 129 2.09 -6.45 6.21
N LEU A 130 2.45 -7.38 7.12
CA LEU A 130 1.54 -7.95 8.12
C LEU A 130 1.11 -6.92 9.20
N ILE A 131 2.02 -6.05 9.59
CA ILE A 131 1.77 -5.08 10.68
C ILE A 131 0.65 -4.11 10.31
N PRO A 132 0.72 -3.32 9.21
CA PRO A 132 -0.38 -2.42 8.85
C PRO A 132 -1.66 -3.16 8.41
N ALA A 133 -1.55 -4.39 7.92
CA ALA A 133 -2.74 -5.21 7.64
C ALA A 133 -3.51 -5.55 8.93
N ALA A 134 -2.79 -5.86 10.01
CA ALA A 134 -3.37 -6.13 11.33
C ALA A 134 -3.95 -4.85 11.96
N GLU A 135 -3.22 -3.73 11.92
CA GLU A 135 -3.67 -2.39 12.34
C GLU A 135 -5.03 -2.02 11.74
N ARG A 136 -5.18 -2.20 10.42
CA ARG A 136 -6.38 -1.77 9.68
C ARG A 136 -7.52 -2.78 9.68
N GLY A 137 -7.32 -3.93 10.30
CA GLY A 137 -8.37 -4.93 10.42
C GLY A 137 -8.62 -5.73 9.14
N HIS A 138 -7.63 -5.90 8.27
CA HIS A 138 -7.73 -6.63 7.01
C HIS A 138 -7.56 -8.15 7.22
N VAL A 139 -8.59 -8.80 7.76
CA VAL A 139 -8.56 -10.21 8.20
C VAL A 139 -8.02 -11.16 7.13
N GLU A 140 -8.55 -11.10 5.91
CA GLU A 140 -8.15 -12.00 4.82
C GLU A 140 -6.73 -11.72 4.31
N THR A 141 -6.29 -10.48 4.39
CA THR A 141 -4.89 -10.09 4.10
C THR A 141 -3.95 -10.66 5.15
N VAL A 142 -4.28 -10.52 6.43
CA VAL A 142 -3.53 -11.12 7.54
C VAL A 142 -3.42 -12.63 7.36
N ARG A 143 -4.53 -13.32 7.08
CA ARG A 143 -4.54 -14.75 6.79
C ARG A 143 -3.61 -15.12 5.64
N THR A 144 -3.67 -14.36 4.55
CA THR A 144 -2.86 -14.60 3.35
C THR A 144 -1.37 -14.39 3.61
N LEU A 145 -0.99 -13.34 4.36
CA LEU A 145 0.40 -13.06 4.71
C LEU A 145 0.98 -14.10 5.69
N ILE A 146 0.19 -14.55 6.66
CA ILE A 146 0.57 -15.66 7.57
C ILE A 146 0.81 -16.93 6.75
N ALA A 147 -0.11 -17.29 5.86
CA ALA A 147 0.02 -18.48 5.01
C ALA A 147 1.22 -18.41 4.06
N ALA A 148 1.62 -17.21 3.64
CA ALA A 148 2.83 -16.99 2.87
C ALA A 148 4.13 -17.12 3.69
N GLY A 149 4.07 -17.13 5.02
CA GLY A 149 5.21 -17.28 5.91
C GLY A 149 5.86 -15.97 6.38
N VAL A 150 5.12 -14.86 6.37
CA VAL A 150 5.61 -13.59 6.96
C VAL A 150 5.84 -13.79 8.46
N ASN A 151 6.97 -13.28 8.97
CA ASN A 151 7.31 -13.38 10.40
C ASN A 151 6.27 -12.64 11.27
N VAL A 152 5.48 -13.41 12.02
CA VAL A 152 4.41 -12.87 12.89
C VAL A 152 4.95 -12.13 14.12
N ASN A 153 6.21 -12.37 14.48
CA ASN A 153 6.89 -11.73 15.61
C ASN A 153 7.82 -10.58 15.19
N HIS A 154 7.73 -10.14 13.92
CA HIS A 154 8.49 -8.98 13.47
C HIS A 154 8.10 -7.74 14.28
N VAL A 155 9.11 -6.95 14.70
CA VAL A 155 8.95 -5.74 15.50
C VAL A 155 9.30 -4.52 14.64
N ASN A 156 8.41 -3.54 14.57
CA ASN A 156 8.62 -2.31 13.84
C ASN A 156 9.43 -1.26 14.63
N ASN A 157 9.68 -0.08 14.05
CA ASN A 157 10.44 0.99 14.68
C ASN A 157 9.79 1.56 15.95
N LEU A 158 8.48 1.37 16.14
CA LEU A 158 7.77 1.75 17.37
C LEU A 158 7.95 0.71 18.51
N GLY A 159 8.46 -0.48 18.17
CA GLY A 159 8.58 -1.59 19.12
C GLY A 159 7.33 -2.47 19.12
N TRP A 160 6.50 -2.43 18.08
CA TRP A 160 5.23 -3.13 18.03
C TRP A 160 5.26 -4.28 17.01
N THR A 161 4.67 -5.39 17.40
CA THR A 161 4.34 -6.52 16.53
C THR A 161 2.97 -6.33 15.88
N ALA A 162 2.63 -7.15 14.91
CA ALA A 162 1.26 -7.19 14.35
C ALA A 162 0.20 -7.47 15.43
N LEU A 163 0.53 -8.27 16.46
CA LEU A 163 -0.35 -8.54 17.59
C LEU A 163 -0.60 -7.27 18.42
N LEU A 164 0.46 -6.52 18.74
CA LEU A 164 0.34 -5.25 19.47
C LEU A 164 -0.44 -4.21 18.66
N GLU A 165 -0.17 -4.07 17.35
CA GLU A 165 -0.89 -3.13 16.47
C GLU A 165 -2.40 -3.43 16.45
N ALA A 166 -2.79 -4.70 16.31
CA ALA A 166 -4.20 -5.10 16.33
C ALA A 166 -4.90 -4.78 17.66
N ILE A 167 -4.16 -4.79 18.78
CA ILE A 167 -4.72 -4.50 20.12
C ILE A 167 -4.69 -2.99 20.40
N ILE A 168 -3.58 -2.33 20.08
CA ILE A 168 -3.36 -0.91 20.45
C ILE A 168 -4.19 0.02 19.56
N LEU A 169 -4.17 -0.22 18.25
CA LEU A 169 -4.82 0.64 17.25
C LEU A 169 -6.18 0.10 16.82
N GLY A 170 -6.46 -1.17 17.10
CA GLY A 170 -7.79 -1.75 16.96
C GLY A 170 -8.75 -1.25 18.03
N ASN A 171 -10.03 -1.51 17.82
CA ASN A 171 -11.12 -1.09 18.71
C ASN A 171 -11.81 -2.25 19.45
N GLY A 172 -11.18 -3.44 19.46
CA GLY A 172 -11.71 -4.63 20.10
C GLY A 172 -12.89 -5.32 19.38
N GLU A 173 -13.30 -4.82 18.20
CA GLU A 173 -14.37 -5.39 17.39
C GLU A 173 -14.05 -6.83 16.90
N PRO A 174 -15.05 -7.59 16.45
CA PRO A 174 -14.87 -9.00 16.03
C PRO A 174 -13.76 -9.22 15.01
N LYS A 175 -13.53 -8.27 14.07
CA LYS A 175 -12.42 -8.37 13.09
C LYS A 175 -11.04 -8.38 13.75
N TYR A 176 -10.83 -7.56 14.79
CA TYR A 176 -9.56 -7.54 15.54
C TYR A 176 -9.41 -8.75 16.45
N GLN A 177 -10.50 -9.20 17.07
CA GLN A 177 -10.51 -10.46 17.81
C GLN A 177 -10.10 -11.63 16.92
N HIS A 178 -10.57 -11.66 15.68
CA HIS A 178 -10.21 -12.70 14.69
C HIS A 178 -8.74 -12.57 14.26
N ILE A 179 -8.24 -11.34 14.03
CA ILE A 179 -6.82 -11.11 13.70
C ILE A 179 -5.92 -11.58 14.84
N VAL A 180 -6.23 -11.22 16.10
CA VAL A 180 -5.50 -11.70 17.29
C VAL A 180 -5.47 -13.23 17.33
N GLU A 181 -6.61 -13.88 17.10
CA GLU A 181 -6.68 -15.32 17.04
C GLU A 181 -5.82 -15.94 15.94
N LEU A 182 -5.85 -15.35 14.71
CA LEU A 182 -5.02 -15.81 13.59
C LEU A 182 -3.53 -15.69 13.92
N LEU A 183 -3.10 -14.55 14.48
CA LEU A 183 -1.71 -14.30 14.83
C LEU A 183 -1.23 -15.27 15.92
N LEU A 184 -2.02 -15.48 16.99
CA LEU A 184 -1.70 -16.40 18.06
C LEU A 184 -1.60 -17.85 17.56
N LYS A 185 -2.54 -18.31 16.72
CA LYS A 185 -2.48 -19.63 16.06
C LYS A 185 -1.26 -19.81 15.16
N ALA A 186 -0.75 -18.72 14.60
CA ALA A 186 0.45 -18.72 13.77
C ALA A 186 1.76 -18.60 14.57
N GLY A 187 1.70 -18.60 15.91
CA GLY A 187 2.88 -18.54 16.79
C GLY A 187 3.34 -17.13 17.15
N ALA A 188 2.44 -16.14 17.09
CA ALA A 188 2.75 -14.83 17.67
C ALA A 188 2.95 -14.98 19.18
N ASP A 189 4.06 -14.43 19.71
CA ASP A 189 4.37 -14.47 21.13
C ASP A 189 3.43 -13.52 21.89
N PRO A 190 2.55 -14.06 22.77
CA PRO A 190 1.60 -13.25 23.52
C PRO A 190 2.25 -12.41 24.63
N ASN A 191 3.56 -12.60 24.89
CA ASN A 191 4.31 -11.93 25.95
C ASN A 191 5.32 -10.92 25.40
N LEU A 192 5.45 -10.78 24.08
CA LEU A 192 6.37 -9.81 23.48
C LEU A 192 5.86 -8.40 23.72
N ALA A 193 6.45 -7.72 24.70
CA ALA A 193 6.06 -6.39 25.15
C ALA A 193 6.57 -5.30 24.19
N ASP A 194 5.95 -4.13 24.25
CA ASP A 194 6.41 -2.92 23.58
C ASP A 194 7.64 -2.30 24.27
N LYS A 195 8.09 -1.14 23.78
CA LYS A 195 9.24 -0.41 24.35
C LYS A 195 9.04 0.06 25.80
N ASP A 196 7.79 0.25 26.20
CA ASP A 196 7.41 0.63 27.57
C ASP A 196 7.24 -0.59 28.47
N ARG A 197 7.59 -1.79 27.96
CA ARG A 197 7.45 -3.08 28.64
C ARG A 197 6.00 -3.47 28.93
N ILE A 198 5.05 -2.91 28.18
CA ILE A 198 3.62 -3.24 28.33
C ILE A 198 3.32 -4.41 27.40
N THR A 199 2.80 -5.49 27.99
CA THR A 199 2.47 -6.72 27.24
C THR A 199 1.14 -6.58 26.47
N PRO A 200 0.91 -7.41 25.42
CA PRO A 200 -0.38 -7.51 24.74
C PRO A 200 -1.56 -7.69 25.70
N LEU A 201 -1.38 -8.51 26.76
CA LEU A 201 -2.40 -8.74 27.79
C LEU A 201 -2.72 -7.47 28.59
N GLN A 202 -1.70 -6.73 28.99
CA GLN A 202 -1.88 -5.48 29.74
C GLN A 202 -2.60 -4.42 28.87
N HIS A 203 -2.23 -4.33 27.57
CA HIS A 203 -2.93 -3.47 26.62
C HIS A 203 -4.41 -3.85 26.44
N ALA A 204 -4.71 -5.14 26.31
CA ALA A 204 -6.09 -5.62 26.19
C ALA A 204 -6.92 -5.31 27.45
N ARG A 205 -6.36 -5.53 28.64
CA ARG A 205 -7.00 -5.22 29.94
C ARG A 205 -7.29 -3.75 30.11
N SER A 206 -6.31 -2.88 29.86
CA SER A 206 -6.46 -1.43 30.00
C SER A 206 -7.55 -0.84 29.09
N ARG A 207 -7.85 -1.50 27.96
CA ARG A 207 -8.91 -1.13 27.01
C ARG A 207 -10.24 -1.84 27.24
N GLY A 208 -10.30 -2.80 28.18
CA GLY A 208 -11.49 -3.58 28.46
C GLY A 208 -11.85 -4.60 27.36
N TYR A 209 -10.88 -5.05 26.56
CA TYR A 209 -11.08 -5.98 25.44
C TYR A 209 -11.15 -7.43 25.93
N ARG A 210 -12.22 -7.78 26.64
CA ARG A 210 -12.39 -9.08 27.35
C ARG A 210 -12.21 -10.29 26.44
N GLU A 211 -12.72 -10.25 25.21
CA GLU A 211 -12.58 -11.36 24.28
C GLU A 211 -11.15 -11.54 23.77
N ILE A 212 -10.41 -10.44 23.57
CA ILE A 212 -8.99 -10.47 23.25
C ILE A 212 -8.19 -10.99 24.46
N GLU A 213 -8.49 -10.49 25.67
CA GLU A 213 -7.88 -10.97 26.91
C GLU A 213 -8.01 -12.50 27.07
N LYS A 214 -9.20 -13.06 26.88
CA LYS A 214 -9.41 -14.51 26.92
C LYS A 214 -8.52 -15.28 25.95
N ARG A 215 -8.41 -14.78 24.69
CA ARG A 215 -7.56 -15.41 23.66
C ARG A 215 -6.08 -15.37 24.04
N LEU A 216 -5.62 -14.23 24.56
CA LEU A 216 -4.23 -14.06 25.01
C LEU A 216 -3.91 -15.02 26.17
N LEU A 217 -4.77 -15.09 27.18
CA LEU A 217 -4.61 -16.03 28.31
C LEU A 217 -4.60 -17.49 27.85
N ALA A 218 -5.48 -17.86 26.94
CA ALA A 218 -5.53 -19.21 26.37
C ALA A 218 -4.25 -19.55 25.57
N ALA A 219 -3.55 -18.52 25.04
CA ALA A 219 -2.27 -18.65 24.34
C ALA A 219 -1.05 -18.56 25.26
N GLY A 220 -1.23 -18.46 26.60
CA GLY A 220 -0.17 -18.44 27.59
C GLY A 220 0.38 -17.03 27.91
N ALA A 221 -0.40 -15.98 27.69
CA ALA A 221 -0.04 -14.63 28.14
C ALA A 221 0.02 -14.55 29.68
N LYS A 222 0.98 -13.78 30.20
CA LYS A 222 1.27 -13.60 31.63
C LYS A 222 1.10 -12.17 32.07
#